data_eeef244dd285c12c5589ae89fd499d3c
#
_entry.id   eeef244dd285c12c5589ae89fd499d3c
#
_cell.length_a   1.000
_cell.length_b   1.000
_cell.length_c   1.000
_cell.angle_alpha   90.00
_cell.angle_beta   90.00
_cell.angle_gamma   90.00
#
_symmetry.space_group_name_H-M   'P 1'
#
loop_
_entity.id
_entity.type
_entity.pdbx_description
1 polymer ?
#
loop_
_entity_poly.entity_id
_entity_poly.type
_entity_poly.pdbx_seq_one_letter_code
_entity_poly.pdbx_strand_id
1 'polypeptide(L)'
;MAHAYTPAQTHAEVTRDVVATLGTPSRGYVMMLAGAVGLFLVGLFTFVMLLKEGLGLAGYNPPVMWSTYITTFVFWVGIGHAGTLISAILFLFRSQWRTAVYRATEAMTVFAVMTAGLFPIIHIGRQWGFY
;
A
#
# COMPACT_ATOMS: atom_id res chain seq x y z
N MET A 1 -26.44 -23.43 21.59
CA MET A 1 -25.30 -24.04 20.88
C MET A 1 -24.10 -23.93 21.77
N ALA A 2 -23.62 -25.06 22.30
CA ALA A 2 -22.45 -25.08 23.19
C ALA A 2 -21.21 -24.71 22.34
N HIS A 3 -20.53 -23.61 22.69
CA HIS A 3 -19.19 -23.34 22.19
C HIS A 3 -18.29 -24.50 22.59
N ALA A 4 -17.84 -25.30 21.62
CA ALA A 4 -16.83 -26.31 21.85
C ALA A 4 -15.58 -25.60 22.42
N TYR A 5 -15.26 -25.93 23.67
CA TYR A 5 -14.03 -25.45 24.32
C TYR A 5 -12.85 -25.99 23.54
N THR A 6 -12.17 -25.12 22.82
CA THR A 6 -10.89 -25.44 22.22
C THR A 6 -9.86 -25.36 23.35
N PRO A 7 -9.15 -26.47 23.69
CA PRO A 7 -8.14 -26.42 24.75
C PRO A 7 -7.11 -25.34 24.39
N ALA A 8 -6.71 -24.55 25.39
CA ALA A 8 -5.71 -23.52 25.21
C ALA A 8 -4.42 -24.17 24.65
N GLN A 9 -4.03 -23.74 23.46
CA GLN A 9 -2.79 -24.19 22.83
C GLN A 9 -1.61 -23.82 23.73
N THR A 10 -0.69 -24.76 23.93
CA THR A 10 0.56 -24.48 24.63
C THR A 10 1.42 -23.53 23.80
N HIS A 11 2.25 -22.71 24.47
CA HIS A 11 3.19 -21.81 23.74
C HIS A 11 4.07 -22.56 22.72
N ALA A 12 4.42 -23.79 23.00
CA ALA A 12 5.19 -24.65 22.10
C ALA A 12 4.41 -25.04 20.85
N GLU A 13 3.10 -25.29 20.95
CA GLU A 13 2.23 -25.59 19.81
C GLU A 13 2.05 -24.35 18.92
N VAL A 14 1.76 -23.20 19.53
CA VAL A 14 1.65 -21.94 18.78
C VAL A 14 2.95 -21.60 18.07
N THR A 15 4.10 -21.76 18.74
CA THR A 15 5.40 -21.52 18.13
C THR A 15 5.65 -22.48 16.96
N ARG A 16 5.32 -23.76 17.12
CA ARG A 16 5.47 -24.76 16.05
C ARG A 16 4.60 -24.43 14.85
N ASP A 17 3.34 -24.03 15.06
CA ASP A 17 2.40 -23.68 14.00
C ASP A 17 2.86 -22.42 13.25
N VAL A 18 3.37 -21.42 13.96
CA VAL A 18 3.95 -20.20 13.35
C VAL A 18 5.20 -20.57 12.56
N VAL A 19 6.10 -21.37 13.08
CA VAL A 19 7.33 -21.79 12.37
C VAL A 19 7.00 -22.67 11.17
N ALA A 20 5.95 -23.50 11.24
CA ALA A 20 5.51 -24.30 10.11
C ALA A 20 5.06 -23.45 8.90
N THR A 21 4.62 -22.21 9.13
CA THR A 21 4.29 -21.27 8.03
C THR A 21 5.52 -20.71 7.33
N LEU A 22 6.71 -20.81 7.91
CA LEU A 22 8.00 -20.38 7.35
C LEU A 22 8.60 -21.41 6.38
N GLY A 23 7.78 -22.21 5.73
CA GLY A 23 8.21 -23.19 4.74
C GLY A 23 8.96 -22.58 3.56
N THR A 24 9.63 -23.41 2.78
CA THR A 24 10.29 -22.98 1.54
C THR A 24 9.27 -22.37 0.58
N PRO A 25 9.55 -21.18 0.01
CA PRO A 25 8.62 -20.51 -0.88
C PRO A 25 8.34 -21.38 -2.12
N SER A 26 7.07 -21.43 -2.54
CA SER A 26 6.68 -22.14 -3.74
C SER A 26 7.29 -21.49 -5.00
N ARG A 27 7.50 -22.27 -6.06
CA ARG A 27 8.01 -21.75 -7.34
C ARG A 27 7.13 -20.61 -7.87
N GLY A 28 5.80 -20.72 -7.73
CA GLY A 28 4.86 -19.68 -8.12
C GLY A 28 5.07 -18.37 -7.35
N TYR A 29 5.32 -18.46 -6.04
CA TYR A 29 5.65 -17.29 -5.22
C TYR A 29 6.95 -16.61 -5.67
N VAL A 30 7.99 -17.40 -5.94
CA VAL A 30 9.29 -16.86 -6.40
C VAL A 30 9.16 -16.17 -7.76
N MET A 31 8.39 -16.75 -8.69
CA MET A 31 8.12 -16.14 -10.00
C MET A 31 7.35 -14.82 -9.86
N MET A 32 6.33 -14.80 -9.01
CA MET A 32 5.54 -13.58 -8.76
C MET A 32 6.39 -12.51 -8.08
N LEU A 33 7.23 -12.88 -7.12
CA LEU A 33 8.17 -11.98 -6.46
C LEU A 33 9.20 -11.42 -7.46
N ALA A 34 9.77 -12.27 -8.30
CA ALA A 34 10.72 -11.84 -9.33
C ALA A 34 10.07 -10.86 -10.33
N GLY A 35 8.83 -11.12 -10.75
CA GLY A 35 8.05 -10.19 -11.56
C GLY A 35 7.81 -8.83 -10.88
N ALA A 36 7.43 -8.85 -9.61
CA ALA A 36 7.23 -7.64 -8.82
C ALA A 36 8.54 -6.83 -8.65
N VAL A 37 9.65 -7.50 -8.36
CA VAL A 37 10.97 -6.88 -8.28
C VAL A 37 11.39 -6.30 -9.63
N GLY A 38 11.15 -7.01 -10.74
CA GLY A 38 11.41 -6.51 -12.08
C GLY A 38 10.64 -5.22 -12.39
N LEU A 39 9.34 -5.19 -12.10
CA LEU A 39 8.52 -3.99 -12.26
C LEU A 39 9.00 -2.84 -11.37
N PHE A 40 9.39 -3.12 -10.14
CA PHE A 40 9.96 -2.13 -9.23
C PHE A 40 11.25 -1.52 -9.81
N LEU A 41 12.15 -2.34 -10.34
CA LEU A 41 13.40 -1.86 -10.95
C LEU A 41 13.14 -0.99 -12.18
N VAL A 42 12.17 -1.35 -13.02
CA VAL A 42 11.75 -0.51 -14.16
C VAL A 42 11.20 0.82 -13.65
N GLY A 43 10.36 0.81 -12.61
CA GLY A 43 9.85 2.03 -11.98
C GLY A 43 10.95 2.90 -11.40
N LEU A 44 11.95 2.31 -10.75
CA LEU A 44 13.09 3.02 -10.21
C LEU A 44 13.96 3.65 -11.32
N PHE A 45 14.18 2.91 -12.39
CA PHE A 45 14.92 3.42 -13.56
C PHE A 45 14.22 4.61 -14.21
N THR A 46 12.90 4.50 -14.44
CA THR A 46 12.10 5.60 -15.01
C THR A 46 12.07 6.81 -14.08
N PHE A 47 12.04 6.60 -12.75
CA PHE A 47 12.13 7.67 -11.76
C PHE A 47 13.46 8.41 -11.83
N VAL A 48 14.58 7.69 -11.93
CA VAL A 48 15.91 8.30 -12.10
C VAL A 48 15.99 9.11 -13.40
N MET A 49 15.40 8.61 -14.49
CA MET A 49 15.32 9.35 -15.77
C MET A 49 14.46 10.62 -15.61
N LEU A 50 13.32 10.52 -14.90
CA LEU A 50 12.46 11.68 -14.61
C LEU A 50 13.22 12.77 -13.85
N LEU A 51 14.07 12.39 -12.88
CA LEU A 51 14.89 13.35 -12.13
C LEU A 51 15.88 14.07 -13.03
N LYS A 52 16.45 13.40 -14.03
CA LYS A 52 17.43 13.99 -14.96
C LYS A 52 16.76 14.87 -16.03
N GLU A 53 15.76 14.33 -16.70
CA GLU A 53 15.11 14.96 -17.86
C GLU A 53 13.98 15.91 -17.45
N GLY A 54 13.40 15.71 -16.25
CA GLY A 54 12.22 16.44 -15.75
C GLY A 54 10.92 15.90 -16.33
N LEU A 55 9.82 16.62 -16.06
CA LEU A 55 8.45 16.21 -16.43
C LEU A 55 8.21 16.06 -17.95
N GLY A 56 9.08 16.60 -18.79
CA GLY A 56 8.98 16.43 -20.23
C GLY A 56 9.00 14.97 -20.68
N LEU A 57 9.69 14.09 -19.94
CA LEU A 57 9.71 12.66 -20.22
C LEU A 57 8.33 12.00 -20.07
N ALA A 58 7.47 12.54 -19.20
CA ALA A 58 6.13 12.02 -18.96
C ALA A 58 5.09 12.49 -20.01
N GLY A 59 5.52 13.26 -21.05
CA GLY A 59 4.65 13.73 -22.12
C GLY A 59 3.68 14.85 -21.71
N TYR A 60 3.96 15.55 -20.63
CA TYR A 60 3.16 16.70 -20.21
C TYR A 60 3.41 17.90 -21.13
N ASN A 61 2.34 18.49 -21.63
CA ASN A 61 2.39 19.71 -22.45
C ASN A 61 1.51 20.82 -21.83
N PRO A 62 1.99 22.06 -21.77
CA PRO A 62 1.13 23.19 -21.42
C PRO A 62 -0.04 23.32 -22.42
N PRO A 63 -1.25 23.70 -21.99
CA PRO A 63 -1.62 24.15 -20.63
C PRO A 63 -2.05 23.03 -19.68
N VAL A 64 -2.13 21.77 -20.13
CA VAL A 64 -2.67 20.65 -19.34
C VAL A 64 -1.53 19.87 -18.70
N MET A 65 -1.25 20.18 -17.43
CA MET A 65 -0.24 19.48 -16.63
C MET A 65 -0.84 18.32 -15.78
N TRP A 66 -2.06 17.94 -16.06
CA TRP A 66 -2.82 16.91 -15.35
C TRP A 66 -2.75 15.60 -16.13
N SER A 67 -2.19 14.57 -15.54
CA SER A 67 -2.11 13.25 -16.13
C SER A 67 -2.01 12.18 -15.04
N THR A 68 -1.47 11.03 -15.38
CA THR A 68 -1.41 9.82 -14.57
C THR A 68 -0.94 10.06 -13.13
N TYR A 69 0.04 10.92 -12.89
CA TYR A 69 0.57 11.14 -11.53
C TYR A 69 -0.46 11.78 -10.60
N ILE A 70 -1.14 12.83 -11.04
CA ILE A 70 -2.18 13.49 -10.23
C ILE A 70 -3.40 12.57 -10.08
N THR A 71 -3.81 11.88 -11.15
CA THR A 71 -4.92 10.93 -11.09
C THR A 71 -4.63 9.81 -10.08
N THR A 72 -3.43 9.25 -10.10
CA THR A 72 -3.02 8.19 -9.18
C THR A 72 -2.88 8.71 -7.75
N PHE A 73 -2.40 9.93 -7.56
CA PHE A 73 -2.39 10.61 -6.26
C PHE A 73 -3.80 10.68 -5.66
N VAL A 74 -4.76 11.20 -6.42
CA VAL A 74 -6.16 11.33 -5.97
C VAL A 74 -6.78 9.97 -5.68
N PHE A 75 -6.47 8.95 -6.47
CA PHE A 75 -6.90 7.57 -6.23
C PHE A 75 -6.43 7.06 -4.86
N TRP A 76 -5.15 7.22 -4.53
CA TRP A 76 -4.60 6.80 -3.23
C TRP A 76 -5.15 7.61 -2.06
N VAL A 77 -5.37 8.90 -2.25
CA VAL A 77 -6.08 9.74 -1.27
C VAL A 77 -7.48 9.21 -1.02
N GLY A 78 -8.20 8.82 -2.08
CA GLY A 78 -9.53 8.21 -1.97
C GLY A 78 -9.52 6.90 -1.16
N ILE A 79 -8.54 6.03 -1.37
CA ILE A 79 -8.36 4.81 -0.57
C ILE A 79 -8.10 5.14 0.90
N GLY A 80 -7.26 6.13 1.19
CA GLY A 80 -6.99 6.59 2.56
C GLY A 80 -8.26 7.09 3.24
N HIS A 81 -9.08 7.88 2.55
CA HIS A 81 -10.36 8.35 3.08
C HIS A 81 -11.35 7.20 3.30
N ALA A 82 -11.40 6.21 2.41
CA ALA A 82 -12.27 5.05 2.58
C ALA A 82 -11.93 4.28 3.87
N GLY A 83 -10.64 4.07 4.18
CA GLY A 83 -10.20 3.40 5.39
C GLY A 83 -10.62 4.13 6.67
N THR A 84 -10.38 5.45 6.73
CA THR A 84 -10.78 6.28 7.87
C THR A 84 -12.29 6.35 8.01
N LEU A 85 -13.03 6.47 6.91
CA LEU A 85 -14.49 6.53 6.90
C LEU A 85 -15.11 5.25 7.45
N ILE A 86 -14.63 4.08 7.01
CA ILE A 86 -15.10 2.78 7.51
C ILE A 86 -14.86 2.67 9.02
N SER A 87 -13.67 3.01 9.49
CA SER A 87 -13.36 2.99 10.92
C SER A 87 -14.26 3.94 11.72
N ALA A 88 -14.47 5.16 11.22
CA ALA A 88 -15.32 6.17 11.88
C ALA A 88 -16.78 5.75 11.92
N ILE A 89 -17.34 5.22 10.83
CA ILE A 89 -18.73 4.75 10.75
C ILE A 89 -18.94 3.60 11.74
N LEU A 90 -18.05 2.61 11.76
CA LEU A 90 -18.15 1.47 12.67
C LEU A 90 -18.05 1.91 14.15
N PHE A 91 -17.30 2.96 14.42
CA PHE A 91 -17.22 3.55 15.74
C PHE A 91 -18.54 4.25 16.14
N LEU A 92 -19.07 5.06 15.24
CA LEU A 92 -20.31 5.83 15.47
C LEU A 92 -21.51 4.90 15.75
N PHE A 93 -21.63 3.83 14.96
CA PHE A 93 -22.69 2.84 15.12
C PHE A 93 -22.41 1.81 16.23
N ARG A 94 -21.31 1.94 16.99
CA ARG A 94 -20.92 1.03 18.08
C ARG A 94 -20.93 -0.45 17.68
N SER A 95 -20.54 -0.76 16.46
CA SER A 95 -20.55 -2.11 15.91
C SER A 95 -19.59 -3.02 16.66
N GLN A 96 -20.05 -4.17 17.15
CA GLN A 96 -19.22 -5.10 17.92
C GLN A 96 -18.08 -5.71 17.10
N TRP A 97 -18.29 -5.96 15.81
CA TRP A 97 -17.28 -6.49 14.90
C TRP A 97 -16.22 -5.46 14.46
N ARG A 98 -16.36 -4.20 14.87
CA ARG A 98 -15.37 -3.15 14.63
C ARG A 98 -13.96 -3.59 15.05
N THR A 99 -13.82 -4.27 16.20
CA THR A 99 -12.54 -4.69 16.75
C THR A 99 -11.76 -5.65 15.83
N ALA A 100 -12.45 -6.39 14.97
CA ALA A 100 -11.82 -7.28 14.01
C ALA A 100 -11.28 -6.56 12.76
N VAL A 101 -11.88 -5.44 12.38
CA VAL A 101 -11.62 -4.78 11.09
C VAL A 101 -10.84 -3.47 11.22
N TYR A 102 -10.95 -2.75 12.36
CA TYR A 102 -10.37 -1.41 12.47
C TYR A 102 -8.85 -1.37 12.25
N ARG A 103 -8.11 -2.38 12.72
CA ARG A 103 -6.64 -2.44 12.52
C ARG A 103 -6.27 -2.57 11.05
N ALA A 104 -7.03 -3.36 10.29
CA ALA A 104 -6.81 -3.50 8.85
C ALA A 104 -7.12 -2.20 8.10
N THR A 105 -8.21 -1.52 8.45
CA THR A 105 -8.58 -0.23 7.84
C THR A 105 -7.63 0.90 8.20
N GLU A 106 -7.13 0.93 9.43
CA GLU A 106 -6.08 1.90 9.84
C GLU A 106 -4.76 1.65 9.11
N ALA A 107 -4.32 0.40 9.02
CA ALA A 107 -3.13 0.04 8.25
C ALA A 107 -3.30 0.41 6.77
N MET A 108 -4.46 0.14 6.16
CA MET A 108 -4.77 0.54 4.79
C MET A 108 -4.65 2.06 4.61
N THR A 109 -5.15 2.85 5.56
CA THR A 109 -5.04 4.32 5.52
C THR A 109 -3.60 4.77 5.57
N VAL A 110 -2.78 4.21 6.48
CA VAL A 110 -1.36 4.56 6.61
C VAL A 110 -0.62 4.28 5.31
N PHE A 111 -0.75 3.08 4.74
CA PHE A 111 -0.10 2.72 3.48
C PHE A 111 -0.59 3.57 2.31
N ALA A 112 -1.90 3.85 2.25
CA ALA A 112 -2.47 4.70 1.20
C ALA A 112 -1.93 6.13 1.26
N VAL A 113 -1.84 6.73 2.44
CA VAL A 113 -1.30 8.09 2.63
C VAL A 113 0.20 8.14 2.33
N MET A 114 0.97 7.14 2.77
CA MET A 114 2.39 7.04 2.43
C MET A 114 2.61 6.95 0.92
N THR A 115 1.84 6.10 0.24
CA THR A 115 1.90 5.96 -1.21
C THR A 115 1.47 7.25 -1.92
N ALA A 116 0.36 7.86 -1.48
CA ALA A 116 -0.09 9.15 -2.00
C ALA A 116 0.99 10.23 -1.90
N GLY A 117 1.69 10.30 -0.76
CA GLY A 117 2.77 11.29 -0.52
C GLY A 117 3.96 11.18 -1.48
N LEU A 118 4.18 10.03 -2.11
CA LEU A 118 5.23 9.87 -3.13
C LEU A 118 4.90 10.59 -4.44
N PHE A 119 3.62 10.68 -4.83
CA PHE A 119 3.23 11.25 -6.12
C PHE A 119 3.51 12.75 -6.28
N PRO A 120 3.28 13.63 -5.29
CA PRO A 120 3.72 15.02 -5.36
C PRO A 120 5.22 15.15 -5.56
N ILE A 121 6.02 14.31 -4.90
CA ILE A 121 7.48 14.31 -5.03
C ILE A 121 7.88 13.93 -6.46
N ILE A 122 7.25 12.88 -7.02
CA ILE A 122 7.48 12.45 -8.41
C ILE A 122 7.00 13.52 -9.41
N HIS A 123 5.87 14.18 -9.10
CA HIS A 123 5.26 15.18 -9.99
C HIS A 123 6.08 16.48 -10.09
N ILE A 124 6.90 16.81 -9.09
CA ILE A 124 7.82 17.96 -9.16
C ILE A 124 8.88 17.76 -10.26
N GLY A 125 9.22 16.50 -10.58
CA GLY A 125 10.26 16.19 -11.56
C GLY A 125 11.66 16.52 -11.04
N ARG A 126 12.22 17.66 -11.47
CA ARG A 126 13.53 18.14 -10.99
C ARG A 126 13.40 18.76 -9.60
N GLN A 127 13.59 17.99 -8.57
CA GLN A 127 13.39 18.43 -7.18
C GLN A 127 14.35 19.53 -6.75
N TRP A 128 15.57 19.55 -7.28
CA TRP A 128 16.58 20.60 -6.99
C TRP A 128 16.30 21.95 -7.65
N GLY A 129 15.33 22.04 -8.53
CA GLY A 129 14.89 23.29 -9.17
C GLY A 129 13.62 23.87 -8.56
N PHE A 130 13.20 23.41 -7.39
CA PHE A 130 11.94 23.80 -6.78
C PHE A 130 11.96 25.17 -6.08
N TYR A 131 13.14 25.77 -5.86
CA TYR A 131 13.32 27.10 -5.25
C TYR A 131 13.86 28.15 -6.20
#